data_91431d139d280527686f920e9f5b0b6d
#
_entry.id   91431d139d280527686f920e9f5b0b6d
#
_cell.length_a   1.000
_cell.length_b   1.000
_cell.length_c   1.000
_cell.angle_alpha   90.00
_cell.angle_beta   90.00
_cell.angle_gamma   90.00
#
_symmetry.space_group_name_H-M   'P 1'
#
loop_
_entity.id
_entity.type
_entity.pdbx_description
1 polymer ?
#
loop_
_entity_poly.entity_id
_entity_poly.type
_entity_poly.pdbx_seq_one_letter_code
_entity_poly.pdbx_strand_id
1 'polypeptide(L)'
;MMKGRIISALLSIFMMLMSNTLRADNVISQFHILGGELSNSAATSVSDIEEVLPRMKVLGLNTVLVPVYWEFLESVEGQMDFTLFDRTIDVARQQGLKIVPLWFGAWKNSMSCYAPAWFKRDVKRFPRAVTAEGKPLEIASCFSNNVLQADLKAFSALMQHIAEKDPQREVIIMMQIENEIGMLESARDHSPMAEKAYKQPVPQALLKALGIKQPGSWAEVFGTDDYADEKFMAWHYACYVEHLAQAARRIHNMPLYVNAAMNSRGRKPGEYPSAGPLAHLADIWKAGAPSIDILAPDIYDIGFKSWVSQYAMPLRPQDGGKVKNRLFIPESRCCENSGVRALYAFGEHQALGFSPFAIDQASPKETESVTQAYNLLSQIFNAKPQNTWGLLFDQEDRERIIDDEGVVMTCRHYFTLPWDPRATDGSTWPEGGAMLIRLGKYDYLLAGSGVVIDFKTRIEKQQEQQKKLGEDGFAEAGSETSNFKFQTSNFNGSRLGLLSVDEVTIDHQGQMQFLRRHNGDQSHQGRHARISVGDWKLLHIQLYEYK
;
A
#
# COMPACT_ATOMS: atom_id res chain seq x y z
N MET A 1 -14.63 52.21 5.88
CA MET A 1 -15.17 51.04 6.60
C MET A 1 -15.41 49.77 5.75
N MET A 2 -15.74 49.87 4.46
CA MET A 2 -15.98 48.66 3.60
C MET A 2 -14.74 47.84 3.28
N LYS A 3 -13.56 48.46 3.04
CA LYS A 3 -12.31 47.72 2.71
C LYS A 3 -11.78 46.83 3.86
N GLY A 4 -11.96 47.25 5.12
CA GLY A 4 -11.53 46.43 6.27
C GLY A 4 -12.38 45.20 6.53
N ARG A 5 -13.69 45.21 6.18
CA ARG A 5 -14.57 44.05 6.32
C ARG A 5 -14.32 42.98 5.26
N ILE A 6 -13.93 43.36 4.05
CA ILE A 6 -13.60 42.43 2.96
C ILE A 6 -12.27 41.69 3.26
N ILE A 7 -11.26 42.40 3.77
CA ILE A 7 -9.98 41.82 4.16
C ILE A 7 -10.15 40.85 5.34
N SER A 8 -10.99 41.18 6.33
CA SER A 8 -11.29 40.31 7.47
C SER A 8 -12.04 39.04 7.05
N ALA A 9 -13.00 39.16 6.10
CA ALA A 9 -13.72 38.00 5.58
C ALA A 9 -12.80 37.08 4.74
N LEU A 10 -11.92 37.64 3.92
CA LEU A 10 -10.92 36.85 3.16
C LEU A 10 -9.90 36.17 4.06
N LEU A 11 -9.44 36.82 5.14
CA LEU A 11 -8.55 36.20 6.13
C LEU A 11 -9.26 35.09 6.91
N SER A 12 -10.54 35.26 7.26
CA SER A 12 -11.32 34.22 7.93
C SER A 12 -11.59 33.02 7.04
N ILE A 13 -11.87 33.24 5.75
CA ILE A 13 -12.02 32.16 4.76
C ILE A 13 -10.67 31.44 4.53
N PHE A 14 -9.56 32.16 4.46
CA PHE A 14 -8.22 31.60 4.32
C PHE A 14 -7.81 30.80 5.57
N MET A 15 -8.10 31.30 6.79
CA MET A 15 -7.88 30.54 8.03
C MET A 15 -8.79 29.31 8.15
N MET A 16 -10.05 29.37 7.71
CA MET A 16 -10.92 28.19 7.64
C MET A 16 -10.42 27.15 6.64
N LEU A 17 -9.94 27.56 5.49
CA LEU A 17 -9.33 26.66 4.50
C LEU A 17 -8.06 26.02 5.02
N MET A 18 -7.18 26.80 5.68
CA MET A 18 -5.95 26.28 6.31
C MET A 18 -6.26 25.34 7.50
N SER A 19 -7.28 25.63 8.31
CA SER A 19 -7.66 24.76 9.43
C SER A 19 -8.30 23.44 8.97
N ASN A 20 -8.97 23.43 7.81
CA ASN A 20 -9.55 22.21 7.24
C ASN A 20 -8.51 21.34 6.54
N THR A 21 -7.47 21.91 5.89
CA THR A 21 -6.34 21.14 5.34
C THR A 21 -5.52 20.50 6.46
N LEU A 22 -5.19 21.24 7.52
CA LEU A 22 -4.51 20.69 8.70
C LEU A 22 -5.29 19.58 9.42
N ARG A 23 -6.65 19.63 9.40
CA ARG A 23 -7.50 18.56 9.96
C ARG A 23 -7.54 17.31 9.06
N ALA A 24 -7.52 17.45 7.74
CA ALA A 24 -7.49 16.31 6.82
C ALA A 24 -6.18 15.52 6.96
N ASP A 25 -5.04 16.20 7.00
CA ASP A 25 -3.73 15.59 7.20
C ASP A 25 -3.59 14.92 8.58
N ASN A 26 -4.19 15.48 9.63
CA ASN A 26 -4.10 14.93 10.98
C ASN A 26 -4.92 13.64 11.18
N VAL A 27 -6.03 13.42 10.48
CA VAL A 27 -6.83 12.18 10.62
C VAL A 27 -6.12 11.00 9.97
N ILE A 28 -5.45 11.20 8.82
CA ILE A 28 -4.69 10.14 8.15
C ILE A 28 -3.34 9.87 8.84
N SER A 29 -2.73 10.88 9.47
CA SER A 29 -1.40 10.71 10.08
C SER A 29 -1.41 9.76 11.28
N GLN A 30 -2.55 9.49 11.88
CA GLN A 30 -2.69 8.69 13.09
C GLN A 30 -3.52 7.40 12.93
N PHE A 31 -4.17 7.20 11.77
CA PHE A 31 -5.00 6.02 11.51
C PHE A 31 -4.29 5.07 10.54
N HIS A 32 -4.20 3.79 10.94
CA HIS A 32 -3.67 2.72 10.09
C HIS A 32 -4.83 1.89 9.55
N ILE A 33 -4.88 1.73 8.22
CA ILE A 33 -5.91 0.95 7.54
C ILE A 33 -5.49 -0.53 7.58
N LEU A 34 -6.12 -1.29 8.46
CA LEU A 34 -6.14 -2.75 8.45
C LEU A 34 -7.31 -3.14 7.56
N GLY A 35 -7.07 -3.16 6.26
CA GLY A 35 -8.10 -3.16 5.24
C GLY A 35 -8.36 -4.51 4.61
N GLY A 36 -9.41 -4.56 3.82
CA GLY A 36 -9.71 -5.61 2.87
C GLY A 36 -10.58 -5.02 1.79
N GLU A 37 -10.28 -5.32 0.54
CA GLU A 37 -11.09 -4.91 -0.58
C GLU A 37 -12.09 -6.01 -0.94
N LEU A 38 -13.34 -5.63 -1.10
CA LEU A 38 -14.39 -6.54 -1.53
C LEU A 38 -14.22 -6.91 -3.01
N SER A 39 -14.63 -8.10 -3.37
CA SER A 39 -14.71 -8.51 -4.77
C SER A 39 -15.64 -7.58 -5.56
N ASN A 40 -15.41 -7.51 -6.88
CA ASN A 40 -16.07 -6.54 -7.75
C ASN A 40 -17.61 -6.64 -7.77
N SER A 41 -18.19 -7.73 -7.28
CA SER A 41 -19.64 -7.96 -7.25
C SER A 41 -20.21 -8.14 -5.84
N ALA A 42 -19.41 -7.94 -4.80
CA ALA A 42 -19.82 -8.22 -3.41
C ALA A 42 -20.73 -7.13 -2.80
N ALA A 43 -20.97 -6.04 -3.50
CA ALA A 43 -21.76 -4.90 -3.01
C ALA A 43 -22.87 -4.52 -4.00
N THR A 44 -23.50 -5.52 -4.66
CA THR A 44 -24.48 -5.29 -5.72
C THR A 44 -25.94 -5.32 -5.23
N SER A 45 -26.17 -5.76 -4.00
CA SER A 45 -27.48 -5.74 -3.35
C SER A 45 -27.39 -5.39 -1.87
N VAL A 46 -28.51 -4.98 -1.29
CA VAL A 46 -28.62 -4.72 0.16
C VAL A 46 -28.29 -5.97 0.97
N SER A 47 -28.77 -7.15 0.53
CA SER A 47 -28.50 -8.42 1.21
C SER A 47 -27.01 -8.77 1.20
N ASP A 48 -26.27 -8.48 0.10
CA ASP A 48 -24.84 -8.71 0.02
C ASP A 48 -24.10 -7.87 1.08
N ILE A 49 -24.43 -6.59 1.19
CA ILE A 49 -23.83 -5.66 2.16
C ILE A 49 -24.10 -6.13 3.60
N GLU A 50 -25.33 -6.56 3.89
CA GLU A 50 -25.73 -7.03 5.23
C GLU A 50 -25.05 -8.34 5.62
N GLU A 51 -24.69 -9.18 4.67
CA GLU A 51 -23.96 -10.43 4.90
C GLU A 51 -22.46 -10.19 5.01
N VAL A 52 -21.88 -9.44 4.07
CA VAL A 52 -20.42 -9.37 3.89
C VAL A 52 -19.76 -8.48 4.95
N LEU A 53 -20.27 -7.28 5.22
CA LEU A 53 -19.57 -6.33 6.13
C LEU A 53 -19.38 -6.87 7.56
N PRO A 54 -20.36 -7.56 8.21
CA PRO A 54 -20.12 -8.16 9.53
C PRO A 54 -19.01 -9.22 9.51
N ARG A 55 -18.87 -10.00 8.42
CA ARG A 55 -17.78 -10.97 8.28
C ARG A 55 -16.41 -10.30 8.23
N MET A 56 -16.29 -9.15 7.60
CA MET A 56 -15.03 -8.38 7.55
C MET A 56 -14.59 -7.97 8.96
N LYS A 57 -15.51 -7.61 9.82
CA LYS A 57 -15.20 -7.30 11.23
C LYS A 57 -14.63 -8.51 11.97
N VAL A 58 -15.17 -9.70 11.73
CA VAL A 58 -14.70 -10.95 12.35
C VAL A 58 -13.27 -11.29 11.92
N LEU A 59 -12.88 -10.95 10.68
CA LEU A 59 -11.50 -11.10 10.19
C LEU A 59 -10.51 -10.09 10.78
N GLY A 60 -10.93 -9.20 11.68
CA GLY A 60 -10.06 -8.21 12.32
C GLY A 60 -9.84 -6.94 11.52
N LEU A 61 -10.59 -6.73 10.44
CA LEU A 61 -10.51 -5.50 9.67
C LEU A 61 -11.06 -4.30 10.47
N ASN A 62 -10.44 -3.16 10.30
CA ASN A 62 -10.99 -1.88 10.77
C ASN A 62 -11.57 -1.04 9.62
N THR A 63 -11.24 -1.38 8.38
CA THR A 63 -11.63 -0.65 7.19
C THR A 63 -11.97 -1.63 6.06
N VAL A 64 -13.01 -1.34 5.28
CA VAL A 64 -13.37 -2.10 4.09
C VAL A 64 -13.37 -1.18 2.88
N LEU A 65 -12.73 -1.61 1.81
CA LEU A 65 -12.75 -0.94 0.51
C LEU A 65 -13.95 -1.50 -0.25
N VAL A 66 -14.92 -0.64 -0.60
CA VAL A 66 -16.23 -1.07 -1.11
C VAL A 66 -16.50 -0.43 -2.48
N PRO A 67 -16.77 -1.23 -3.52
CA PRO A 67 -17.16 -0.72 -4.84
C PRO A 67 -18.42 0.16 -4.79
N VAL A 68 -18.39 1.28 -5.49
CA VAL A 68 -19.55 2.14 -5.77
C VAL A 68 -19.74 2.20 -7.28
N TYR A 69 -20.77 1.57 -7.76
CA TYR A 69 -21.00 1.35 -9.18
C TYR A 69 -21.82 2.48 -9.80
N TRP A 70 -21.26 3.18 -10.78
CA TRP A 70 -22.00 4.22 -11.49
C TRP A 70 -23.30 3.69 -12.11
N GLU A 71 -23.25 2.49 -12.68
CA GLU A 71 -24.42 1.86 -13.33
C GLU A 71 -25.62 1.64 -12.39
N PHE A 72 -25.39 1.47 -11.08
CA PHE A 72 -26.46 1.38 -10.09
C PHE A 72 -26.81 2.74 -9.52
N LEU A 73 -25.83 3.58 -9.29
CA LEU A 73 -26.04 4.93 -8.76
C LEU A 73 -26.87 5.80 -9.71
N GLU A 74 -26.68 5.68 -11.03
CA GLU A 74 -27.38 6.44 -12.06
C GLU A 74 -27.86 5.53 -13.20
N SER A 75 -28.65 4.51 -12.87
CA SER A 75 -29.20 3.55 -13.84
C SER A 75 -30.05 4.22 -14.93
N VAL A 76 -30.72 5.33 -14.58
CA VAL A 76 -31.44 6.23 -15.48
C VAL A 76 -30.75 7.58 -15.45
N GLU A 77 -30.42 8.13 -16.61
CA GLU A 77 -29.69 9.39 -16.73
C GLU A 77 -30.36 10.52 -15.94
N GLY A 78 -29.59 11.15 -15.05
CA GLY A 78 -30.04 12.25 -14.20
C GLY A 78 -30.83 11.84 -12.96
N GLN A 79 -31.04 10.54 -12.71
CA GLN A 79 -31.72 10.04 -11.52
C GLN A 79 -30.75 9.24 -10.66
N MET A 80 -30.40 9.82 -9.50
CA MET A 80 -29.47 9.20 -8.56
C MET A 80 -30.21 8.31 -7.56
N ASP A 81 -29.72 7.09 -7.37
CA ASP A 81 -30.18 6.15 -6.34
C ASP A 81 -29.04 5.82 -5.38
N PHE A 82 -29.14 6.30 -4.15
CA PHE A 82 -28.17 6.07 -3.08
C PHE A 82 -28.53 4.93 -2.14
N THR A 83 -29.62 4.20 -2.38
CA THR A 83 -30.16 3.20 -1.46
C THR A 83 -29.10 2.15 -1.04
N LEU A 84 -28.36 1.62 -2.00
CA LEU A 84 -27.31 0.65 -1.75
C LEU A 84 -26.13 1.24 -0.97
N PHE A 85 -25.72 2.46 -1.32
CA PHE A 85 -24.63 3.15 -0.66
C PHE A 85 -25.01 3.61 0.76
N ASP A 86 -26.22 4.10 0.98
CA ASP A 86 -26.76 4.42 2.32
C ASP A 86 -26.71 3.19 3.23
N ARG A 87 -27.14 2.03 2.71
CA ARG A 87 -27.09 0.78 3.49
C ARG A 87 -25.66 0.38 3.83
N THR A 88 -24.73 0.58 2.91
CA THR A 88 -23.29 0.34 3.17
C THR A 88 -22.79 1.18 4.34
N ILE A 89 -23.09 2.48 4.37
CA ILE A 89 -22.71 3.38 5.46
C ILE A 89 -23.34 2.94 6.79
N ASP A 90 -24.62 2.59 6.78
CA ASP A 90 -25.35 2.21 7.98
C ASP A 90 -24.81 0.91 8.60
N VAL A 91 -24.57 -0.12 7.78
CA VAL A 91 -24.02 -1.40 8.26
C VAL A 91 -22.58 -1.19 8.74
N ALA A 92 -21.76 -0.46 8.02
CA ALA A 92 -20.39 -0.15 8.45
C ALA A 92 -20.37 0.58 9.80
N ARG A 93 -21.25 1.56 9.99
CA ARG A 93 -21.39 2.29 11.27
C ARG A 93 -21.80 1.36 12.40
N GLN A 94 -22.76 0.46 12.17
CA GLN A 94 -23.20 -0.55 13.15
C GLN A 94 -22.08 -1.51 13.55
N GLN A 95 -21.22 -1.90 12.59
CA GLN A 95 -20.08 -2.80 12.83
C GLN A 95 -18.84 -2.07 13.37
N GLY A 96 -18.83 -0.74 13.45
CA GLY A 96 -17.66 0.05 13.81
C GLY A 96 -16.53 -0.06 12.79
N LEU A 97 -16.87 -0.27 11.51
CA LEU A 97 -15.96 -0.31 10.38
C LEU A 97 -15.84 1.08 9.73
N LYS A 98 -14.67 1.39 9.19
CA LYS A 98 -14.48 2.48 8.24
C LYS A 98 -14.67 1.97 6.82
N ILE A 99 -15.03 2.87 5.92
CA ILE A 99 -15.22 2.60 4.50
C ILE A 99 -14.29 3.48 3.67
N VAL A 100 -13.72 2.89 2.64
CA VAL A 100 -13.11 3.58 1.51
C VAL A 100 -13.93 3.24 0.28
N PRO A 101 -14.80 4.14 -0.22
CA PRO A 101 -15.53 3.90 -1.45
C PRO A 101 -14.59 3.89 -2.65
N LEU A 102 -14.81 2.94 -3.55
CA LEU A 102 -14.10 2.81 -4.81
C LEU A 102 -15.03 3.27 -5.93
N TRP A 103 -14.77 4.43 -6.52
CA TRP A 103 -15.58 4.94 -7.61
C TRP A 103 -15.33 4.14 -8.88
N PHE A 104 -16.22 3.20 -9.21
CA PHE A 104 -16.24 2.51 -10.48
C PHE A 104 -17.09 3.35 -11.46
N GLY A 105 -16.45 4.40 -11.99
CA GLY A 105 -17.03 5.38 -12.88
C GLY A 105 -16.86 5.03 -14.34
N ALA A 106 -16.14 5.88 -15.07
CA ALA A 106 -15.87 5.65 -16.49
C ALA A 106 -14.80 4.58 -16.72
N TRP A 107 -13.96 4.24 -15.72
CA TRP A 107 -12.95 3.18 -15.81
C TRP A 107 -13.00 2.22 -14.63
N LYS A 108 -12.91 0.91 -14.95
CA LYS A 108 -12.59 -0.20 -14.06
C LYS A 108 -11.73 -1.21 -14.82
N ASN A 109 -10.51 -1.50 -14.33
CA ASN A 109 -9.54 -2.35 -15.03
C ASN A 109 -9.33 -1.93 -16.49
N SER A 110 -9.15 -0.63 -16.71
CA SER A 110 -9.02 0.00 -18.02
C SER A 110 -10.24 -0.16 -18.95
N MET A 111 -11.40 -0.56 -18.44
CA MET A 111 -12.63 -0.75 -19.22
C MET A 111 -13.77 0.11 -18.67
N SER A 112 -14.71 0.53 -19.53
CA SER A 112 -15.90 1.29 -19.13
C SER A 112 -17.09 0.37 -18.76
N CYS A 113 -16.79 -0.78 -18.14
CA CYS A 113 -17.76 -1.85 -17.93
C CYS A 113 -18.84 -1.51 -16.87
N TYR A 114 -18.52 -0.65 -15.89
CA TYR A 114 -19.45 -0.21 -14.84
C TYR A 114 -20.13 1.15 -15.12
N ALA A 115 -19.88 1.74 -16.28
CA ALA A 115 -20.65 2.89 -16.73
C ALA A 115 -22.11 2.48 -17.05
N PRO A 116 -23.11 3.37 -16.84
CA PRO A 116 -24.52 3.04 -17.06
C PRO A 116 -24.87 2.64 -18.49
N ALA A 117 -25.95 1.90 -18.68
CA ALA A 117 -26.39 1.45 -20.00
C ALA A 117 -26.70 2.61 -20.96
N TRP A 118 -27.24 3.72 -20.47
CA TRP A 118 -27.49 4.91 -21.29
C TRP A 118 -26.18 5.55 -21.79
N PHE A 119 -25.11 5.54 -21.01
CA PHE A 119 -23.79 5.99 -21.40
C PHE A 119 -23.15 5.04 -22.42
N LYS A 120 -23.15 3.73 -22.15
CA LYS A 120 -22.53 2.72 -23.02
C LYS A 120 -23.16 2.64 -24.42
N ARG A 121 -24.49 2.86 -24.54
CA ARG A 121 -25.23 2.76 -25.80
C ARG A 121 -25.09 4.01 -26.70
N ASP A 122 -24.84 5.19 -26.14
CA ASP A 122 -24.75 6.43 -26.90
C ASP A 122 -23.29 6.77 -27.24
N VAL A 123 -22.70 5.94 -28.10
CA VAL A 123 -21.28 6.10 -28.53
C VAL A 123 -21.01 7.39 -29.33
N LYS A 124 -22.07 8.09 -29.81
CA LYS A 124 -21.91 9.40 -30.46
C LYS A 124 -21.67 10.50 -29.43
N ARG A 125 -22.39 10.46 -28.33
CA ARG A 125 -22.24 11.40 -27.22
C ARG A 125 -21.06 11.05 -26.33
N PHE A 126 -20.81 9.75 -26.13
CA PHE A 126 -19.74 9.21 -25.30
C PHE A 126 -18.80 8.32 -26.12
N PRO A 127 -17.91 8.94 -26.93
CA PRO A 127 -17.05 8.21 -27.84
C PRO A 127 -16.06 7.33 -27.11
N ARG A 128 -15.70 6.23 -27.77
CA ARG A 128 -14.70 5.28 -27.31
C ARG A 128 -13.30 5.69 -27.76
N ALA A 129 -12.30 5.24 -27.01
CA ALA A 129 -10.92 5.21 -27.46
C ALA A 129 -10.79 4.25 -28.66
N VAL A 130 -9.82 4.51 -29.55
CA VAL A 130 -9.66 3.79 -30.82
C VAL A 130 -8.19 3.40 -30.99
N THR A 131 -7.92 2.18 -31.47
CA THR A 131 -6.56 1.75 -31.80
C THR A 131 -6.04 2.46 -33.07
N ALA A 132 -4.75 2.31 -33.38
CA ALA A 132 -4.15 2.86 -34.58
C ALA A 132 -4.80 2.34 -35.89
N GLU A 133 -5.34 1.12 -35.87
CA GLU A 133 -6.05 0.49 -37.01
C GLU A 133 -7.51 0.90 -37.09
N GLY A 134 -7.99 1.76 -36.20
CA GLY A 134 -9.37 2.24 -36.18
C GLY A 134 -10.37 1.32 -35.46
N LYS A 135 -9.90 0.35 -34.66
CA LYS A 135 -10.77 -0.52 -33.84
C LYS A 135 -11.24 0.24 -32.58
N PRO A 136 -12.56 0.43 -32.36
CA PRO A 136 -13.06 1.00 -31.13
C PRO A 136 -12.87 0.02 -29.96
N LEU A 137 -12.50 0.56 -28.80
CA LEU A 137 -12.24 -0.18 -27.57
C LEU A 137 -13.41 -0.07 -26.58
N GLU A 138 -13.52 -0.98 -25.63
CA GLU A 138 -14.48 -0.87 -24.51
C GLU A 138 -13.95 0.13 -23.44
N ILE A 139 -13.39 1.22 -23.91
CA ILE A 139 -12.77 2.28 -23.12
C ILE A 139 -13.36 3.61 -23.55
N ALA A 140 -13.94 4.39 -22.65
CA ALA A 140 -14.36 5.74 -22.94
C ALA A 140 -13.15 6.63 -23.26
N SER A 141 -13.27 7.54 -24.23
CA SER A 141 -12.18 8.46 -24.55
C SER A 141 -12.09 9.58 -23.51
N CYS A 142 -10.96 9.69 -22.81
CA CYS A 142 -10.71 10.78 -21.85
C CYS A 142 -10.61 12.16 -22.52
N PHE A 143 -10.52 12.21 -23.86
CA PHE A 143 -10.52 13.45 -24.63
C PHE A 143 -11.93 14.00 -24.90
N SER A 144 -12.98 13.27 -24.54
CA SER A 144 -14.36 13.69 -24.70
C SER A 144 -14.85 14.50 -23.51
N ASN A 145 -15.21 15.77 -23.74
CA ASN A 145 -15.84 16.59 -22.70
C ASN A 145 -17.18 16.01 -22.23
N ASN A 146 -17.94 15.32 -23.11
CA ASN A 146 -19.19 14.70 -22.71
C ASN A 146 -18.95 13.53 -21.73
N VAL A 147 -17.92 12.73 -21.94
CA VAL A 147 -17.52 11.66 -21.00
C VAL A 147 -17.16 12.27 -19.66
N LEU A 148 -16.29 13.27 -19.65
CA LEU A 148 -15.87 13.96 -18.43
C LEU A 148 -17.07 14.56 -17.68
N GLN A 149 -17.97 15.27 -18.36
CA GLN A 149 -19.11 15.96 -17.70
C GLN A 149 -20.14 14.98 -17.14
N ALA A 150 -20.35 13.83 -17.79
CA ALA A 150 -21.27 12.81 -17.29
C ALA A 150 -20.74 12.15 -16.02
N ASP A 151 -19.50 11.72 -16.04
CA ASP A 151 -18.82 11.12 -14.88
C ASP A 151 -18.67 12.13 -13.73
N LEU A 152 -18.18 13.33 -14.00
CA LEU A 152 -18.03 14.39 -13.01
C LEU A 152 -19.35 14.74 -12.33
N LYS A 153 -20.48 14.72 -13.06
CA LYS A 153 -21.81 14.96 -12.49
C LYS A 153 -22.21 13.86 -11.51
N ALA A 154 -22.06 12.59 -11.91
CA ALA A 154 -22.39 11.46 -11.07
C ALA A 154 -21.48 11.38 -9.82
N PHE A 155 -20.17 11.52 -10.02
CA PHE A 155 -19.20 11.58 -8.93
C PHE A 155 -19.45 12.75 -7.96
N SER A 156 -19.77 13.94 -8.49
CA SER A 156 -20.10 15.10 -7.64
C SER A 156 -21.37 14.88 -6.82
N ALA A 157 -22.38 14.20 -7.39
CA ALA A 157 -23.59 13.83 -6.66
C ALA A 157 -23.29 12.84 -5.52
N LEU A 158 -22.42 11.86 -5.77
CA LEU A 158 -21.93 10.94 -4.72
C LEU A 158 -21.20 11.72 -3.61
N MET A 159 -20.29 12.61 -3.97
CA MET A 159 -19.53 13.41 -2.99
C MET A 159 -20.43 14.34 -2.16
N GLN A 160 -21.47 14.93 -2.78
CA GLN A 160 -22.46 15.72 -2.08
C GLN A 160 -23.25 14.87 -1.08
N HIS A 161 -23.67 13.69 -1.51
CA HIS A 161 -24.39 12.75 -0.65
C HIS A 161 -23.53 12.29 0.54
N ILE A 162 -22.24 12.01 0.32
CA ILE A 162 -21.29 11.69 1.39
C ILE A 162 -21.18 12.85 2.39
N ALA A 163 -21.06 14.09 1.88
CA ALA A 163 -20.98 15.28 2.74
C ALA A 163 -22.21 15.46 3.64
N GLU A 164 -23.39 15.04 3.17
CA GLU A 164 -24.64 15.09 3.92
C GLU A 164 -24.77 13.94 4.92
N LYS A 165 -24.40 12.73 4.54
CA LYS A 165 -24.57 11.49 5.36
C LYS A 165 -23.49 11.26 6.39
N ASP A 166 -22.25 11.68 6.09
CA ASP A 166 -21.08 11.50 6.96
C ASP A 166 -20.20 12.78 7.02
N PRO A 167 -20.77 13.92 7.43
CA PRO A 167 -20.09 15.23 7.39
C PRO A 167 -18.82 15.26 8.25
N GLN A 168 -18.73 14.43 9.28
CA GLN A 168 -17.57 14.35 10.16
C GLN A 168 -16.54 13.27 9.74
N ARG A 169 -16.84 12.53 8.66
CA ARG A 169 -16.00 11.40 8.19
C ARG A 169 -15.80 10.33 9.25
N GLU A 170 -16.88 10.01 9.95
CA GLU A 170 -16.87 8.97 10.99
C GLU A 170 -16.83 7.57 10.40
N VAL A 171 -17.36 7.39 9.19
CA VAL A 171 -17.39 6.12 8.47
C VAL A 171 -16.52 6.19 7.23
N ILE A 172 -16.67 7.21 6.38
CA ILE A 172 -15.93 7.34 5.12
C ILE A 172 -14.67 8.16 5.33
N ILE A 173 -13.51 7.53 5.23
CA ILE A 173 -12.21 8.13 5.60
C ILE A 173 -11.36 8.57 4.41
N MET A 174 -11.60 8.02 3.23
CA MET A 174 -10.85 8.26 2.00
C MET A 174 -11.72 7.89 0.79
N MET A 175 -11.37 8.36 -0.42
CA MET A 175 -12.06 8.04 -1.66
C MET A 175 -11.05 7.62 -2.72
N GLN A 176 -11.33 6.52 -3.44
CA GLN A 176 -10.66 6.16 -4.68
C GLN A 176 -11.38 6.81 -5.86
N ILE A 177 -10.63 7.43 -6.75
CA ILE A 177 -11.17 8.00 -8.00
C ILE A 177 -10.81 7.08 -9.15
N GLU A 178 -11.81 6.54 -9.83
CA GLU A 178 -11.70 5.48 -10.83
C GLU A 178 -11.00 4.22 -10.26
N ASN A 179 -10.92 3.17 -11.05
CA ASN A 179 -10.15 2.00 -10.65
C ASN A 179 -9.28 1.53 -11.82
N GLU A 180 -7.96 1.45 -11.58
CA GLU A 180 -6.98 1.02 -12.56
C GLU A 180 -7.18 1.67 -13.93
N ILE A 181 -7.38 3.00 -13.93
CA ILE A 181 -7.52 3.78 -15.15
C ILE A 181 -6.29 3.60 -16.04
N GLY A 182 -6.50 3.25 -17.31
CA GLY A 182 -5.39 2.96 -18.20
C GLY A 182 -5.84 2.67 -19.63
N MET A 183 -4.87 2.43 -20.51
CA MET A 183 -5.06 1.96 -21.89
C MET A 183 -4.69 0.50 -22.04
N LEU A 184 -5.51 -0.24 -22.74
CA LEU A 184 -5.29 -1.65 -23.07
C LEU A 184 -5.65 -1.88 -24.53
N GLU A 185 -4.98 -2.83 -25.18
CA GLU A 185 -4.95 -3.12 -26.61
C GLU A 185 -4.27 -2.01 -27.46
N SER A 186 -3.88 -0.88 -26.87
CA SER A 186 -3.16 0.20 -27.55
C SER A 186 -2.42 1.05 -26.51
N ALA A 187 -1.26 1.59 -26.85
CA ALA A 187 -0.51 2.47 -25.96
C ALA A 187 -1.19 3.84 -25.79
N ARG A 188 -1.95 4.29 -26.80
CA ARG A 188 -2.75 5.51 -26.74
C ARG A 188 -4.07 5.41 -27.49
N ASP A 189 -4.96 6.37 -27.24
CA ASP A 189 -6.15 6.62 -28.05
C ASP A 189 -5.76 7.30 -29.36
N HIS A 190 -6.25 6.76 -30.49
CA HIS A 190 -6.09 7.29 -31.83
C HIS A 190 -7.39 7.89 -32.41
N SER A 191 -8.37 8.18 -31.55
CA SER A 191 -9.56 8.91 -31.99
C SER A 191 -9.22 10.29 -32.56
N PRO A 192 -10.08 10.88 -33.38
CA PRO A 192 -9.82 12.23 -33.96
C PRO A 192 -9.55 13.30 -32.90
N MET A 193 -10.13 13.16 -31.68
CA MET A 193 -9.90 14.08 -30.57
C MET A 193 -8.51 13.88 -29.97
N ALA A 194 -8.11 12.64 -29.76
CA ALA A 194 -6.77 12.28 -29.27
C ALA A 194 -5.68 12.70 -30.26
N GLU A 195 -5.87 12.45 -31.58
CA GLU A 195 -4.95 12.89 -32.63
C GLU A 195 -4.79 14.41 -32.69
N LYS A 196 -5.88 15.15 -32.44
CA LYS A 196 -5.81 16.61 -32.36
C LYS A 196 -5.02 17.05 -31.12
N ALA A 197 -5.20 16.39 -29.96
CA ALA A 197 -4.45 16.68 -28.74
C ALA A 197 -2.97 16.31 -28.88
N TYR A 198 -2.64 15.18 -29.51
CA TYR A 198 -1.27 14.70 -29.73
C TYR A 198 -0.42 15.68 -30.57
N LYS A 199 -1.05 16.42 -31.50
CA LYS A 199 -0.39 17.45 -32.31
C LYS A 199 -0.20 18.78 -31.57
N GLN A 200 -0.76 18.97 -30.37
CA GLN A 200 -0.53 20.18 -29.59
C GLN A 200 0.85 20.14 -28.91
N PRO A 201 1.41 21.29 -28.55
CA PRO A 201 2.61 21.34 -27.73
C PRO A 201 2.40 20.65 -26.38
N VAL A 202 3.46 20.02 -25.88
CA VAL A 202 3.46 19.46 -24.51
C VAL A 202 3.19 20.59 -23.51
N PRO A 203 2.26 20.42 -22.56
CA PRO A 203 1.91 21.44 -21.58
C PRO A 203 3.10 21.90 -20.75
N GLN A 204 3.22 23.22 -20.56
CA GLN A 204 4.34 23.82 -19.81
C GLN A 204 4.46 23.27 -18.38
N ALA A 205 3.33 22.94 -17.73
CA ALA A 205 3.32 22.34 -16.41
C ALA A 205 4.04 20.99 -16.39
N LEU A 206 3.80 20.15 -17.41
CA LEU A 206 4.47 18.86 -17.57
C LEU A 206 5.96 19.01 -17.87
N LEU A 207 6.34 19.89 -18.82
CA LEU A 207 7.74 20.17 -19.13
C LEU A 207 8.51 20.60 -17.88
N LYS A 208 7.92 21.48 -17.07
CA LYS A 208 8.51 21.95 -15.81
C LYS A 208 8.66 20.82 -14.78
N ALA A 209 7.66 19.97 -14.63
CA ALA A 209 7.70 18.84 -13.70
C ALA A 209 8.79 17.83 -14.07
N LEU A 210 8.97 17.58 -15.37
CA LEU A 210 9.98 16.68 -15.89
C LEU A 210 11.38 17.32 -16.08
N GLY A 211 11.52 18.63 -15.82
CA GLY A 211 12.77 19.35 -16.02
C GLY A 211 13.20 19.53 -17.49
N ILE A 212 12.25 19.41 -18.41
CA ILE A 212 12.48 19.53 -19.87
C ILE A 212 12.50 21.02 -20.25
N LYS A 213 13.59 21.46 -20.86
CA LYS A 213 13.81 22.89 -21.18
C LYS A 213 13.28 23.28 -22.56
N GLN A 214 13.27 22.36 -23.52
CA GLN A 214 12.84 22.65 -24.88
C GLN A 214 11.38 22.28 -25.08
N PRO A 215 10.50 23.24 -25.41
CA PRO A 215 9.12 22.94 -25.75
C PRO A 215 9.03 22.31 -27.16
N GLY A 216 7.98 21.55 -27.41
CA GLY A 216 7.72 20.92 -28.69
C GLY A 216 6.39 20.17 -28.66
N SER A 217 6.02 19.54 -29.74
CA SER A 217 4.94 18.56 -29.82
C SER A 217 5.29 17.31 -29.01
N TRP A 218 4.33 16.45 -28.75
CA TRP A 218 4.56 15.19 -28.03
C TRP A 218 5.64 14.32 -28.71
N ALA A 219 5.57 14.21 -30.04
CA ALA A 219 6.57 13.45 -30.80
C ALA A 219 7.98 14.07 -30.75
N GLU A 220 8.10 15.41 -30.77
CA GLU A 220 9.40 16.08 -30.68
C GLU A 220 10.04 15.96 -29.32
N VAL A 221 9.22 15.95 -28.24
CA VAL A 221 9.72 15.92 -26.85
C VAL A 221 9.99 14.50 -26.37
N PHE A 222 9.10 13.54 -26.69
CA PHE A 222 9.14 12.18 -26.13
C PHE A 222 9.45 11.09 -27.16
N GLY A 223 9.40 11.38 -28.45
CA GLY A 223 9.52 10.38 -29.52
C GLY A 223 8.16 9.86 -29.98
N THR A 224 8.18 8.73 -30.71
CA THR A 224 7.01 8.15 -31.35
C THR A 224 6.84 6.66 -31.08
N ASP A 225 7.48 6.17 -30.02
CA ASP A 225 7.34 4.78 -29.58
C ASP A 225 6.16 4.61 -28.58
N ASP A 226 5.84 3.37 -28.25
CA ASP A 226 4.75 3.05 -27.32
C ASP A 226 4.93 3.70 -25.95
N TYR A 227 6.17 3.93 -25.48
CA TYR A 227 6.45 4.59 -24.21
C TYR A 227 6.21 6.10 -24.26
N ALA A 228 6.40 6.73 -25.42
CA ALA A 228 6.03 8.13 -25.64
C ALA A 228 4.50 8.29 -25.64
N ASP A 229 3.81 7.36 -26.30
CA ASP A 229 2.35 7.29 -26.33
C ASP A 229 1.76 7.04 -24.93
N GLU A 230 2.40 6.20 -24.12
CA GLU A 230 2.01 5.98 -22.71
C GLU A 230 2.11 7.27 -21.88
N LYS A 231 3.18 8.06 -22.03
CA LYS A 231 3.33 9.35 -21.34
C LYS A 231 2.25 10.35 -21.73
N PHE A 232 1.90 10.37 -23.02
CA PHE A 232 0.80 11.20 -23.52
C PHE A 232 -0.53 10.84 -22.85
N MET A 233 -0.86 9.56 -22.80
CA MET A 233 -2.09 9.10 -22.16
C MET A 233 -2.06 9.33 -20.63
N ALA A 234 -0.93 9.08 -19.97
CA ALA A 234 -0.79 9.29 -18.54
C ALA A 234 -1.08 10.73 -18.11
N TRP A 235 -0.59 11.71 -18.89
CA TRP A 235 -0.92 13.11 -18.69
C TRP A 235 -2.42 13.38 -18.81
N HIS A 236 -3.07 12.87 -19.84
CA HIS A 236 -4.48 13.13 -20.11
C HIS A 236 -5.39 12.40 -19.12
N TYR A 237 -5.06 11.20 -18.69
CA TYR A 237 -5.75 10.51 -17.60
C TYR A 237 -5.59 11.25 -16.27
N ALA A 238 -4.38 11.69 -15.95
CA ALA A 238 -4.16 12.49 -14.74
C ALA A 238 -4.98 13.78 -14.76
N CYS A 239 -5.01 14.52 -15.87
CA CYS A 239 -5.85 15.71 -16.00
C CYS A 239 -7.35 15.41 -15.90
N TYR A 240 -7.81 14.29 -16.45
CA TYR A 240 -9.20 13.85 -16.29
C TYR A 240 -9.55 13.62 -14.82
N VAL A 241 -8.74 12.85 -14.13
CA VAL A 241 -8.89 12.56 -12.70
C VAL A 241 -8.81 13.83 -11.85
N GLU A 242 -7.96 14.79 -12.23
CA GLU A 242 -7.87 16.08 -11.53
C GLU A 242 -9.20 16.83 -11.51
N HIS A 243 -10.01 16.77 -12.57
CA HIS A 243 -11.35 17.40 -12.57
C HIS A 243 -12.27 16.80 -11.51
N LEU A 244 -12.27 15.47 -11.36
CA LEU A 244 -13.02 14.77 -10.33
C LEU A 244 -12.47 15.11 -8.93
N ALA A 245 -11.15 15.05 -8.79
CA ALA A 245 -10.47 15.34 -7.52
C ALA A 245 -10.74 16.77 -7.03
N GLN A 246 -10.68 17.75 -7.91
CA GLN A 246 -11.03 19.13 -7.58
C GLN A 246 -12.51 19.29 -7.15
N ALA A 247 -13.42 18.56 -7.78
CA ALA A 247 -14.83 18.57 -7.36
C ALA A 247 -14.96 17.96 -5.95
N ALA A 248 -14.35 16.82 -5.68
CA ALA A 248 -14.32 16.22 -4.36
C ALA A 248 -13.78 17.19 -3.30
N ARG A 249 -12.64 17.85 -3.57
CA ARG A 249 -12.04 18.85 -2.67
C ARG A 249 -12.95 20.02 -2.35
N ARG A 250 -13.72 20.49 -3.34
CA ARG A 250 -14.66 21.61 -3.13
C ARG A 250 -15.91 21.19 -2.36
N ILE A 251 -16.42 19.97 -2.59
CA ILE A 251 -17.67 19.50 -1.99
C ILE A 251 -17.41 18.96 -0.59
N HIS A 252 -16.48 18.03 -0.46
CA HIS A 252 -16.16 17.40 0.82
C HIS A 252 -14.67 17.03 0.85
N ASN A 253 -13.84 17.88 1.45
CA ASN A 253 -12.39 17.70 1.47
C ASN A 253 -12.01 16.47 2.29
N MET A 254 -11.62 15.39 1.60
CA MET A 254 -11.11 14.16 2.18
C MET A 254 -9.88 13.65 1.39
N PRO A 255 -9.11 12.72 1.95
CA PRO A 255 -8.01 12.09 1.24
C PRO A 255 -8.48 11.37 -0.03
N LEU A 256 -7.71 11.53 -1.10
CA LEU A 256 -8.00 10.99 -2.41
C LEU A 256 -6.82 10.16 -2.91
N TYR A 257 -7.10 9.02 -3.51
CA TYR A 257 -6.08 8.21 -4.17
C TYR A 257 -6.54 7.65 -5.51
N VAL A 258 -5.58 7.20 -6.28
CA VAL A 258 -5.74 6.42 -7.50
C VAL A 258 -4.86 5.20 -7.43
N ASN A 259 -5.28 4.10 -8.05
CA ASN A 259 -4.57 2.83 -8.07
C ASN A 259 -4.15 2.41 -9.47
N ALA A 260 -3.13 1.57 -9.56
CA ALA A 260 -2.56 1.11 -10.81
C ALA A 260 -2.48 -0.40 -10.89
N ALA A 261 -3.00 -0.97 -11.98
CA ALA A 261 -2.64 -2.30 -12.41
C ALA A 261 -1.15 -2.32 -12.81
N MET A 262 -0.37 -3.20 -12.16
CA MET A 262 1.08 -3.21 -12.30
C MET A 262 1.56 -3.88 -13.59
N ASN A 263 2.64 -3.38 -14.17
CA ASN A 263 3.36 -4.08 -15.24
C ASN A 263 4.43 -5.02 -14.67
N SER A 264 4.02 -6.03 -13.96
CA SER A 264 4.92 -7.01 -13.32
C SER A 264 5.57 -8.00 -14.28
N ARG A 265 5.14 -8.02 -15.56
CA ARG A 265 5.63 -8.97 -16.58
C ARG A 265 6.49 -8.34 -17.66
N GLY A 266 6.88 -7.07 -17.52
CA GLY A 266 7.74 -6.37 -18.47
C GLY A 266 7.14 -6.23 -19.88
N ARG A 267 5.80 -6.11 -19.98
CA ARG A 267 5.10 -5.93 -21.25
C ARG A 267 5.28 -4.50 -21.77
N LYS A 268 5.04 -4.31 -23.09
CA LYS A 268 5.00 -2.99 -23.69
C LYS A 268 3.70 -2.27 -23.34
N PRO A 269 3.71 -0.92 -23.34
CA PRO A 269 2.49 -0.14 -23.25
C PRO A 269 1.44 -0.58 -24.29
N GLY A 270 0.19 -0.72 -23.85
CA GLY A 270 -0.90 -1.31 -24.64
C GLY A 270 -1.07 -2.81 -24.47
N GLU A 271 -0.06 -3.54 -24.00
CA GLU A 271 -0.15 -4.98 -23.67
C GLU A 271 -0.49 -5.21 -22.20
N TYR A 272 -0.52 -4.16 -21.40
CA TYR A 272 -0.98 -4.10 -20.01
C TYR A 272 -1.81 -2.83 -19.81
N PRO A 273 -2.58 -2.68 -18.71
CA PRO A 273 -3.26 -1.42 -18.37
C PRO A 273 -2.25 -0.29 -18.19
N SER A 274 -1.83 0.33 -19.30
CA SER A 274 -0.76 1.32 -19.37
C SER A 274 -1.28 2.73 -19.11
N ALA A 275 -0.38 3.66 -18.83
CA ALA A 275 -0.68 5.07 -18.55
C ALA A 275 -1.44 5.36 -17.24
N GLY A 276 -1.73 4.35 -16.43
CA GLY A 276 -2.22 4.51 -15.06
C GLY A 276 -1.16 5.15 -14.14
N PRO A 277 -1.45 5.30 -12.83
CA PRO A 277 -0.53 5.90 -11.86
C PRO A 277 0.64 4.98 -11.49
N LEU A 278 1.33 4.46 -12.50
CA LEU A 278 2.50 3.61 -12.39
C LEU A 278 3.71 4.38 -11.84
N ALA A 279 4.60 3.70 -11.13
CA ALA A 279 5.75 4.33 -10.49
C ALA A 279 6.63 5.13 -11.47
N HIS A 280 6.86 4.62 -12.70
CA HIS A 280 7.64 5.30 -13.73
C HIS A 280 6.94 6.52 -14.38
N LEU A 281 5.62 6.66 -14.16
CA LEU A 281 4.79 7.77 -14.63
C LEU A 281 4.38 8.73 -13.49
N ALA A 282 4.87 8.49 -12.28
CA ALA A 282 4.41 9.19 -11.09
C ALA A 282 4.58 10.71 -11.15
N ASP A 283 5.66 11.20 -11.79
CA ASP A 283 5.87 12.64 -11.97
C ASP A 283 4.84 13.27 -12.90
N ILE A 284 4.43 12.53 -13.94
CA ILE A 284 3.39 12.96 -14.88
C ILE A 284 2.05 13.02 -14.12
N TRP A 285 1.75 11.98 -13.35
CA TRP A 285 0.53 11.91 -12.54
C TRP A 285 0.47 13.01 -11.48
N LYS A 286 1.54 13.23 -10.72
CA LYS A 286 1.58 14.31 -9.72
C LYS A 286 1.53 15.71 -10.34
N ALA A 287 2.01 15.88 -11.57
CA ALA A 287 1.89 17.14 -12.29
C ALA A 287 0.50 17.37 -12.88
N GLY A 288 -0.14 16.30 -13.42
CA GLY A 288 -1.45 16.36 -14.04
C GLY A 288 -2.62 16.33 -13.06
N ALA A 289 -2.44 15.65 -11.91
CA ALA A 289 -3.45 15.50 -10.86
C ALA A 289 -2.90 15.91 -9.47
N PRO A 290 -2.56 17.18 -9.26
CA PRO A 290 -1.99 17.65 -8.00
C PRO A 290 -2.95 17.55 -6.80
N SER A 291 -4.25 17.39 -7.03
CA SER A 291 -5.26 17.20 -5.97
C SER A 291 -5.32 15.76 -5.46
N ILE A 292 -4.61 14.82 -6.09
CA ILE A 292 -4.50 13.44 -5.61
C ILE A 292 -3.36 13.34 -4.58
N ASP A 293 -3.66 12.79 -3.40
CA ASP A 293 -2.69 12.62 -2.32
C ASP A 293 -1.76 11.43 -2.57
N ILE A 294 -2.33 10.29 -2.98
CA ILE A 294 -1.64 9.00 -3.02
C ILE A 294 -1.78 8.35 -4.40
N LEU A 295 -0.66 7.88 -4.94
CA LEU A 295 -0.61 6.91 -6.02
C LEU A 295 -0.37 5.55 -5.40
N ALA A 296 -1.23 4.57 -5.68
CA ALA A 296 -1.27 3.29 -4.99
C ALA A 296 -1.02 2.11 -5.94
N PRO A 297 -0.26 1.08 -5.51
CA PRO A 297 -0.03 -0.12 -6.32
C PRO A 297 -1.04 -1.23 -6.01
N ASP A 298 -1.48 -1.96 -7.02
CA ASP A 298 -2.24 -3.20 -6.90
C ASP A 298 -1.31 -4.39 -7.14
N ILE A 299 -0.94 -5.11 -6.07
CA ILE A 299 0.19 -6.05 -6.09
C ILE A 299 -0.29 -7.50 -6.11
N TYR A 300 -0.25 -8.12 -7.27
CA TYR A 300 -0.70 -9.51 -7.47
C TYR A 300 0.42 -10.50 -7.75
N ASP A 301 1.56 -10.05 -8.26
CA ASP A 301 2.67 -10.88 -8.70
C ASP A 301 3.82 -10.92 -7.69
N ILE A 302 4.87 -11.68 -8.04
CA ILE A 302 6.11 -11.77 -7.25
C ILE A 302 6.84 -10.43 -7.18
N GLY A 303 7.79 -10.30 -6.24
CA GLY A 303 8.58 -9.09 -6.09
C GLY A 303 7.93 -8.02 -5.21
N PHE A 304 7.10 -8.42 -4.25
CA PHE A 304 6.37 -7.52 -3.34
C PHE A 304 7.25 -6.40 -2.77
N LYS A 305 8.45 -6.72 -2.24
CA LYS A 305 9.38 -5.72 -1.68
C LYS A 305 9.80 -4.65 -2.69
N SER A 306 10.07 -5.06 -3.92
CA SER A 306 10.46 -4.13 -4.98
C SER A 306 9.32 -3.17 -5.34
N TRP A 307 8.09 -3.68 -5.44
CA TRP A 307 6.93 -2.87 -5.79
C TRP A 307 6.60 -1.86 -4.70
N VAL A 308 6.50 -2.28 -3.44
CA VAL A 308 6.20 -1.35 -2.34
C VAL A 308 7.27 -0.28 -2.19
N SER A 309 8.56 -0.62 -2.40
CA SER A 309 9.67 0.35 -2.34
C SER A 309 9.53 1.46 -3.38
N GLN A 310 9.06 1.14 -4.60
CA GLN A 310 8.87 2.13 -5.65
C GLN A 310 7.77 3.15 -5.33
N TYR A 311 6.76 2.78 -4.53
CA TYR A 311 5.68 3.67 -4.13
C TYR A 311 5.89 4.36 -2.78
N ALA A 312 6.74 3.80 -1.93
CA ALA A 312 7.03 4.34 -0.60
C ALA A 312 8.16 5.38 -0.60
N MET A 313 9.03 5.35 -1.61
CA MET A 313 10.21 6.24 -1.69
C MET A 313 9.88 7.54 -2.41
N PRO A 314 10.74 8.58 -2.23
CA PRO A 314 10.69 9.72 -3.14
C PRO A 314 10.79 9.21 -4.57
N LEU A 315 9.78 9.49 -5.39
CA LEU A 315 9.68 9.00 -6.76
C LEU A 315 10.79 9.53 -7.70
N ARG A 316 11.53 10.57 -7.24
CA ARG A 316 12.77 11.06 -7.87
C ARG A 316 13.83 11.38 -6.83
N PRO A 317 14.70 10.42 -6.47
CA PRO A 317 15.82 10.67 -5.57
C PRO A 317 16.75 11.78 -6.06
N GLN A 318 16.95 11.90 -7.39
CA GLN A 318 17.79 12.93 -8.03
C GLN A 318 17.25 14.35 -7.86
N ASP A 319 15.96 14.53 -7.63
CA ASP A 319 15.34 15.85 -7.38
C ASP A 319 15.29 16.21 -5.88
N GLY A 320 16.04 15.49 -5.04
CA GLY A 320 16.09 15.68 -3.60
C GLY A 320 14.79 15.27 -2.89
N GLY A 321 14.04 14.35 -3.48
CA GLY A 321 12.84 13.78 -2.87
C GLY A 321 11.65 14.75 -2.80
N LYS A 322 11.52 15.65 -3.75
CA LYS A 322 10.41 16.63 -3.80
C LYS A 322 9.05 15.99 -4.03
N VAL A 323 8.99 14.91 -4.80
CA VAL A 323 7.76 14.14 -5.01
C VAL A 323 7.69 13.05 -3.95
N LYS A 324 6.90 13.27 -2.94
CA LYS A 324 6.63 12.30 -1.88
C LYS A 324 5.33 11.56 -2.17
N ASN A 325 5.33 10.28 -1.85
CA ASN A 325 4.14 9.45 -1.88
C ASN A 325 4.11 8.59 -0.61
N ARG A 326 3.00 8.59 0.11
CA ARG A 326 2.80 7.71 1.25
C ARG A 326 2.33 6.34 0.73
N LEU A 327 2.96 5.27 1.19
CA LEU A 327 2.56 3.93 0.77
C LEU A 327 1.16 3.60 1.28
N PHE A 328 0.27 3.26 0.37
CA PHE A 328 -1.01 2.61 0.62
C PHE A 328 -1.17 1.48 -0.39
N ILE A 329 -1.49 0.28 0.06
CA ILE A 329 -1.68 -0.89 -0.77
C ILE A 329 -3.18 -1.22 -0.72
N PRO A 330 -3.98 -0.67 -1.64
CA PRO A 330 -5.43 -0.88 -1.65
C PRO A 330 -5.79 -2.28 -2.13
N GLU A 331 -4.99 -2.84 -3.04
CA GLU A 331 -5.17 -4.19 -3.56
C GLU A 331 -3.89 -5.02 -3.46
N SER A 332 -4.02 -6.23 -2.99
CA SER A 332 -2.97 -7.24 -3.08
C SER A 332 -3.62 -8.63 -3.18
N ARG A 333 -2.86 -9.60 -3.71
CA ARG A 333 -3.33 -10.99 -3.70
C ARG A 333 -3.68 -11.43 -2.28
N CYS A 334 -4.91 -11.89 -2.04
CA CYS A 334 -5.29 -12.56 -0.81
C CYS A 334 -4.71 -13.98 -0.82
N CYS A 335 -3.77 -14.26 0.09
CA CYS A 335 -3.08 -15.55 0.16
C CYS A 335 -2.48 -15.76 1.56
N GLU A 336 -1.93 -16.94 1.79
CA GLU A 336 -1.30 -17.33 3.06
C GLU A 336 -0.14 -16.42 3.50
N ASN A 337 0.49 -15.69 2.56
CA ASN A 337 1.57 -14.74 2.86
C ASN A 337 1.10 -13.30 3.15
N SER A 338 -0.20 -13.02 3.01
CA SER A 338 -0.74 -11.64 3.13
C SER A 338 -0.42 -11.00 4.49
N GLY A 339 -0.46 -11.78 5.57
CA GLY A 339 -0.18 -11.28 6.91
C GLY A 339 1.27 -10.82 7.11
N VAL A 340 2.25 -11.61 6.67
CA VAL A 340 3.68 -11.24 6.80
C VAL A 340 4.04 -10.07 5.88
N ARG A 341 3.39 -9.95 4.72
CA ARG A 341 3.52 -8.81 3.81
C ARG A 341 2.95 -7.53 4.42
N ALA A 342 1.83 -7.61 5.13
CA ALA A 342 1.28 -6.50 5.88
C ALA A 342 2.26 -6.01 6.96
N LEU A 343 2.79 -6.92 7.79
CA LEU A 343 3.79 -6.58 8.81
C LEU A 343 5.04 -5.90 8.20
N TYR A 344 5.50 -6.40 7.06
CA TYR A 344 6.61 -5.77 6.34
C TYR A 344 6.26 -4.36 5.86
N ALA A 345 5.12 -4.17 5.22
CA ALA A 345 4.71 -2.88 4.69
C ALA A 345 4.58 -1.81 5.79
N PHE A 346 3.97 -2.16 6.92
CA PHE A 346 3.86 -1.26 8.07
C PHE A 346 5.22 -1.04 8.77
N GLY A 347 6.01 -2.09 8.95
CA GLY A 347 7.28 -2.01 9.66
C GLY A 347 8.37 -1.27 8.89
N GLU A 348 8.52 -1.54 7.59
CA GLU A 348 9.59 -0.99 6.76
C GLU A 348 9.24 0.39 6.20
N HIS A 349 7.99 0.55 5.74
CA HIS A 349 7.60 1.74 4.98
C HIS A 349 6.59 2.63 5.70
N GLN A 350 6.19 2.27 6.92
CA GLN A 350 5.17 2.99 7.67
C GLN A 350 3.90 3.20 6.82
N ALA A 351 3.47 2.14 6.14
CA ALA A 351 2.35 2.17 5.23
C ALA A 351 1.11 2.78 5.90
N LEU A 352 0.30 3.51 5.12
CA LEU A 352 -1.00 3.97 5.57
C LEU A 352 -1.96 2.81 5.77
N GLY A 353 -1.87 1.80 4.90
CA GLY A 353 -2.75 0.64 4.93
C GLY A 353 -2.31 -0.47 4.00
N PHE A 354 -2.91 -1.63 4.25
CA PHE A 354 -2.77 -2.84 3.47
C PHE A 354 -4.14 -3.51 3.36
N SER A 355 -4.52 -3.95 2.14
CA SER A 355 -5.85 -4.52 1.87
C SER A 355 -5.76 -5.66 0.86
N PRO A 356 -5.92 -6.93 1.26
CA PRO A 356 -6.11 -8.03 0.32
C PRO A 356 -7.42 -7.86 -0.48
N PHE A 357 -7.34 -8.12 -1.79
CA PHE A 357 -8.49 -8.06 -2.69
C PHE A 357 -9.34 -9.33 -2.60
N ALA A 358 -10.65 -9.18 -2.84
CA ALA A 358 -11.67 -10.24 -2.81
C ALA A 358 -11.63 -11.06 -1.51
N ILE A 359 -11.33 -10.39 -0.39
CA ILE A 359 -11.22 -11.03 0.93
C ILE A 359 -12.55 -11.67 1.38
N ASP A 360 -13.67 -11.17 0.87
CA ASP A 360 -15.02 -11.71 1.07
C ASP A 360 -15.20 -13.11 0.49
N GLN A 361 -14.43 -13.45 -0.55
CA GLN A 361 -14.48 -14.75 -1.25
C GLN A 361 -13.33 -15.69 -0.87
N ALA A 362 -12.34 -15.17 -0.14
CA ALA A 362 -11.16 -15.94 0.23
C ALA A 362 -11.50 -17.05 1.24
N SER A 363 -10.80 -18.17 1.13
CA SER A 363 -10.94 -19.30 2.04
C SER A 363 -10.40 -18.95 3.45
N PRO A 364 -10.85 -19.65 4.51
CA PRO A 364 -10.29 -19.46 5.86
C PRO A 364 -8.77 -19.59 5.91
N LYS A 365 -8.18 -20.47 5.10
CA LYS A 365 -6.71 -20.66 5.02
C LYS A 365 -5.99 -19.43 4.46
N GLU A 366 -6.57 -18.78 3.45
CA GLU A 366 -6.00 -17.56 2.86
C GLU A 366 -6.15 -16.34 3.76
N THR A 367 -7.23 -16.28 4.55
CA THR A 367 -7.48 -15.13 5.46
C THR A 367 -6.84 -15.27 6.82
N GLU A 368 -6.42 -16.48 7.24
CA GLU A 368 -5.86 -16.73 8.57
C GLU A 368 -4.66 -15.85 8.86
N SER A 369 -3.69 -15.80 7.94
CA SER A 369 -2.46 -15.02 8.16
C SER A 369 -2.74 -13.53 8.31
N VAL A 370 -3.65 -13.00 7.53
CA VAL A 370 -4.05 -11.58 7.61
C VAL A 370 -4.76 -11.27 8.91
N THR A 371 -5.67 -12.17 9.36
CA THR A 371 -6.37 -12.04 10.64
C THR A 371 -5.39 -12.02 11.81
N GLN A 372 -4.42 -12.92 11.81
CA GLN A 372 -3.37 -12.97 12.84
C GLN A 372 -2.49 -11.71 12.83
N ALA A 373 -2.04 -11.30 11.64
CA ALA A 373 -1.22 -10.09 11.49
C ALA A 373 -1.97 -8.83 11.93
N TYR A 374 -3.26 -8.70 11.58
CA TYR A 374 -4.06 -7.54 11.98
C TYR A 374 -4.33 -7.49 13.48
N ASN A 375 -4.47 -8.65 14.11
CA ASN A 375 -4.52 -8.72 15.57
C ASN A 375 -3.22 -8.22 16.22
N LEU A 376 -2.04 -8.63 15.71
CA LEU A 376 -0.74 -8.14 16.18
C LEU A 376 -0.57 -6.63 15.91
N LEU A 377 -0.87 -6.17 14.69
CA LEU A 377 -0.76 -4.77 14.30
C LEU A 377 -1.66 -3.85 15.13
N SER A 378 -2.90 -4.28 15.41
CA SER A 378 -3.81 -3.49 16.26
C SER A 378 -3.25 -3.29 17.67
N GLN A 379 -2.60 -4.29 18.24
CA GLN A 379 -1.90 -4.19 19.51
C GLN A 379 -0.70 -3.24 19.43
N ILE A 380 0.14 -3.40 18.40
CA ILE A 380 1.33 -2.56 18.18
C ILE A 380 0.95 -1.08 18.03
N PHE A 381 -0.09 -0.78 17.27
CA PHE A 381 -0.52 0.61 17.06
C PHE A 381 -1.03 1.28 18.33
N ASN A 382 -1.55 0.52 19.29
CA ASN A 382 -1.88 1.05 20.62
C ASN A 382 -0.63 1.56 21.37
N ALA A 383 0.54 0.93 21.15
CA ALA A 383 1.83 1.36 21.72
C ALA A 383 2.49 2.52 20.97
N LYS A 384 1.94 2.98 19.84
CA LYS A 384 2.45 4.11 19.01
C LYS A 384 3.96 3.97 18.68
N PRO A 385 4.38 2.92 18.00
CA PRO A 385 5.77 2.64 17.70
C PRO A 385 6.41 3.76 16.86
N GLN A 386 7.69 4.07 17.13
CA GLN A 386 8.43 5.15 16.44
C GLN A 386 9.53 4.58 15.52
N ASN A 387 10.34 3.66 16.03
CA ASN A 387 11.50 3.11 15.34
C ASN A 387 11.18 1.65 14.96
N THR A 388 10.93 1.41 13.68
CA THR A 388 10.48 0.13 13.18
C THR A 388 11.28 -0.35 11.97
N TRP A 389 11.36 -1.66 11.81
CA TRP A 389 11.88 -2.32 10.61
C TRP A 389 10.91 -3.41 10.19
N GLY A 390 10.68 -3.53 8.89
CA GLY A 390 9.94 -4.65 8.31
C GLY A 390 10.90 -5.76 7.90
N LEU A 391 10.58 -6.98 8.28
CA LEU A 391 11.29 -8.18 7.88
C LEU A 391 10.38 -8.99 6.95
N LEU A 392 10.90 -9.41 5.81
CA LEU A 392 10.19 -10.30 4.88
C LEU A 392 11.23 -11.15 4.18
N PHE A 393 11.13 -12.46 4.37
CA PHE A 393 12.07 -13.46 3.89
C PHE A 393 11.37 -14.54 3.10
N ASP A 394 12.05 -15.07 2.13
CA ASP A 394 11.67 -16.25 1.36
C ASP A 394 12.88 -17.17 1.14
N GLN A 395 12.77 -18.08 0.21
CA GLN A 395 13.81 -19.04 -0.10
C GLN A 395 15.02 -18.41 -0.81
N GLU A 396 14.87 -17.28 -1.47
CA GLU A 396 15.93 -16.56 -2.19
C GLU A 396 16.54 -15.44 -1.33
N ASP A 397 15.70 -14.67 -0.66
CA ASP A 397 16.08 -13.56 0.21
C ASP A 397 15.91 -13.97 1.68
N ARG A 398 16.92 -14.65 2.20
CA ARG A 398 16.85 -15.41 3.46
C ARG A 398 17.25 -14.62 4.70
N GLU A 399 18.01 -13.52 4.54
CA GLU A 399 18.68 -12.84 5.65
C GLU A 399 18.76 -11.33 5.45
N ARG A 400 18.67 -10.59 6.54
CA ARG A 400 18.93 -9.15 6.61
C ARG A 400 19.73 -8.81 7.86
N ILE A 401 20.77 -7.99 7.72
CA ILE A 401 21.53 -7.45 8.84
C ILE A 401 21.09 -6.02 9.12
N ILE A 402 20.81 -5.73 10.39
CA ILE A 402 20.44 -4.39 10.88
C ILE A 402 21.46 -4.00 11.96
N ASP A 403 22.05 -2.81 11.86
CA ASP A 403 22.90 -2.23 12.90
C ASP A 403 22.14 -1.08 13.55
N ASP A 404 21.65 -1.29 14.77
CA ASP A 404 20.95 -0.30 15.58
C ASP A 404 21.86 0.19 16.71
N GLU A 405 22.60 1.29 16.46
CA GLU A 405 23.49 1.95 17.42
C GLU A 405 24.49 1.00 18.10
N GLY A 406 24.96 -0.01 17.36
CA GLY A 406 25.94 -0.99 17.84
C GLY A 406 25.38 -2.33 18.27
N VAL A 407 24.05 -2.48 18.29
CA VAL A 407 23.36 -3.77 18.36
C VAL A 407 23.20 -4.28 16.92
N VAL A 408 23.99 -5.26 16.55
CA VAL A 408 23.93 -5.91 15.23
C VAL A 408 22.96 -7.08 15.29
N MET A 409 21.85 -6.95 14.59
CA MET A 409 20.81 -7.95 14.49
C MET A 409 20.93 -8.70 13.16
N THR A 410 21.13 -10.02 13.22
CA THR A 410 21.05 -10.89 12.05
C THR A 410 19.65 -11.50 12.02
N CYS A 411 18.79 -10.96 11.16
CA CYS A 411 17.41 -11.37 10.99
C CYS A 411 17.31 -12.32 9.82
N ARG A 412 16.68 -13.48 9.96
CA ARG A 412 16.61 -14.49 8.90
C ARG A 412 15.33 -15.32 8.93
N HIS A 413 15.05 -16.00 7.84
CA HIS A 413 13.93 -16.92 7.76
C HIS A 413 14.11 -18.10 8.74
N TYR A 414 13.02 -18.55 9.37
CA TYR A 414 13.06 -19.62 10.36
C TYR A 414 13.69 -20.92 9.81
N PHE A 415 13.44 -21.28 8.55
CA PHE A 415 13.96 -22.49 7.94
C PHE A 415 15.47 -22.45 7.61
N THR A 416 16.15 -21.35 7.89
CA THR A 416 17.62 -21.31 7.85
C THR A 416 18.26 -21.98 9.06
N LEU A 417 17.48 -22.38 10.07
CA LEU A 417 17.98 -23.09 11.23
C LEU A 417 18.51 -24.47 10.83
N PRO A 418 19.76 -24.85 11.18
CA PRO A 418 20.43 -26.01 10.63
C PRO A 418 19.80 -27.36 11.03
N TRP A 419 19.03 -27.37 12.11
CA TRP A 419 18.30 -28.56 12.55
C TRP A 419 16.88 -28.66 11.96
N ASP A 420 16.42 -27.66 11.21
CA ASP A 420 15.15 -27.76 10.52
C ASP A 420 15.34 -28.53 9.21
N PRO A 421 14.67 -29.69 9.02
CA PRO A 421 14.88 -30.50 7.82
C PRO A 421 14.53 -29.76 6.53
N ARG A 422 13.64 -28.78 6.60
CA ARG A 422 13.22 -27.95 5.45
C ARG A 422 14.32 -27.02 4.94
N ALA A 423 15.39 -26.85 5.71
CA ALA A 423 16.59 -26.12 5.25
C ALA A 423 17.22 -26.77 4.01
N THR A 424 17.11 -28.12 3.88
CA THR A 424 17.86 -28.91 2.89
C THR A 424 17.04 -29.96 2.15
N ASP A 425 15.77 -30.21 2.50
CA ASP A 425 14.95 -31.27 1.92
C ASP A 425 14.32 -30.93 0.56
N GLY A 426 14.54 -29.72 0.05
CA GLY A 426 13.97 -29.23 -1.22
C GLY A 426 12.53 -28.71 -1.11
N SER A 427 11.99 -28.57 0.10
CA SER A 427 10.67 -27.99 0.31
C SER A 427 10.61 -26.54 -0.18
N THR A 428 9.46 -26.13 -0.70
CA THR A 428 9.18 -24.71 -0.95
C THR A 428 8.89 -24.00 0.38
N TRP A 429 9.58 -22.90 0.63
CA TRP A 429 9.37 -22.12 1.85
C TRP A 429 8.21 -21.16 1.70
N PRO A 430 7.27 -21.10 2.66
CA PRO A 430 6.36 -19.96 2.76
C PRO A 430 7.16 -18.72 3.14
N GLU A 431 6.64 -17.53 2.85
CA GLU A 431 7.28 -16.31 3.33
C GLU A 431 7.24 -16.24 4.86
N GLY A 432 8.36 -15.87 5.48
CA GLY A 432 8.45 -15.49 6.89
C GLY A 432 8.59 -13.99 7.00
N GLY A 433 7.93 -13.36 7.99
CA GLY A 433 8.05 -11.93 8.15
C GLY A 433 7.60 -11.40 9.49
N ALA A 434 8.09 -10.22 9.82
CA ALA A 434 7.83 -9.58 11.09
C ALA A 434 7.98 -8.06 11.03
N MET A 435 7.39 -7.40 12.01
CA MET A 435 7.69 -6.03 12.39
C MET A 435 8.56 -6.06 13.63
N LEU A 436 9.78 -5.53 13.52
CA LEU A 436 10.71 -5.32 14.61
C LEU A 436 10.61 -3.86 15.07
N ILE A 437 10.54 -3.63 16.38
CA ILE A 437 10.30 -2.32 16.98
C ILE A 437 11.31 -2.09 18.09
N ARG A 438 12.00 -0.95 18.08
CA ARG A 438 12.86 -0.51 19.16
C ARG A 438 12.06 0.23 20.22
N LEU A 439 12.12 -0.22 21.45
CA LEU A 439 11.57 0.46 22.63
C LEU A 439 12.67 1.25 23.38
N GLY A 440 13.90 0.74 23.38
CA GLY A 440 15.05 1.32 24.05
C GLY A 440 16.35 0.74 23.54
N LYS A 441 17.49 1.15 24.13
CA LYS A 441 18.84 0.74 23.67
C LYS A 441 19.01 -0.79 23.57
N TYR A 442 18.45 -1.54 24.49
CA TYR A 442 18.54 -3.00 24.55
C TYR A 442 17.16 -3.62 24.75
N ASP A 443 16.15 -3.00 24.16
CA ASP A 443 14.76 -3.30 24.42
C ASP A 443 13.95 -3.25 23.12
N TYR A 444 13.39 -4.40 22.68
CA TYR A 444 12.75 -4.56 21.38
C TYR A 444 11.43 -5.33 21.50
N LEU A 445 10.53 -5.07 20.55
CA LEU A 445 9.39 -5.94 20.27
C LEU A 445 9.56 -6.58 18.89
N LEU A 446 9.18 -7.84 18.78
CA LEU A 446 9.14 -8.60 17.53
C LEU A 446 7.74 -9.18 17.34
N ALA A 447 7.03 -8.78 16.31
CA ALA A 447 5.70 -9.28 15.98
C ALA A 447 5.72 -9.93 14.60
N GLY A 448 5.36 -11.21 14.51
CA GLY A 448 5.35 -11.86 13.20
C GLY A 448 5.27 -13.38 13.25
N SER A 449 5.76 -13.99 12.17
CA SER A 449 5.80 -15.43 11.93
C SER A 449 6.99 -15.82 11.06
N GLY A 450 7.62 -16.97 11.33
CA GLY A 450 8.65 -17.53 10.46
C GLY A 450 10.01 -16.83 10.51
N VAL A 451 10.40 -16.20 11.63
CA VAL A 451 11.63 -15.41 11.73
C VAL A 451 12.51 -15.80 12.91
N VAL A 452 13.82 -15.59 12.73
CA VAL A 452 14.86 -15.76 13.77
C VAL A 452 15.71 -14.50 13.81
N ILE A 453 16.09 -14.03 15.00
CA ILE A 453 16.99 -12.88 15.19
C ILE A 453 18.09 -13.22 16.18
N ASP A 454 19.33 -13.09 15.74
CA ASP A 454 20.54 -13.16 16.58
C ASP A 454 21.00 -11.73 16.88
N PHE A 455 21.47 -11.50 18.12
CA PHE A 455 21.92 -10.19 18.60
C PHE A 455 23.39 -10.25 18.98
N LYS A 456 24.20 -9.34 18.41
CA LYS A 456 25.65 -9.28 18.67
C LYS A 456 26.11 -7.82 18.75
N THR A 457 27.24 -7.58 19.41
CA THR A 457 27.96 -6.32 19.24
C THR A 457 28.62 -6.28 17.87
N ARG A 458 29.02 -5.09 17.39
CA ARG A 458 29.82 -4.96 16.15
C ARG A 458 31.10 -5.77 16.21
N ILE A 459 31.78 -5.81 17.38
CA ILE A 459 33.03 -6.54 17.58
C ILE A 459 32.78 -8.06 17.47
N GLU A 460 31.73 -8.57 18.09
CA GLU A 460 31.36 -9.98 17.97
C GLU A 460 31.08 -10.36 16.51
N LYS A 461 30.33 -9.53 15.78
CA LYS A 461 30.00 -9.79 14.37
C LYS A 461 31.24 -9.76 13.47
N GLN A 462 32.17 -8.84 13.70
CA GLN A 462 33.44 -8.78 12.95
C GLN A 462 34.32 -9.99 13.19
N GLN A 463 34.39 -10.47 14.44
CA GLN A 463 35.20 -11.65 14.78
C GLN A 463 34.57 -12.95 14.27
N GLU A 464 33.26 -13.04 14.19
CA GLU A 464 32.55 -14.19 13.61
C GLU A 464 32.86 -14.35 12.12
N GLN A 465 32.98 -13.26 11.37
CA GLN A 465 33.40 -13.29 9.97
C GLN A 465 34.84 -13.82 9.78
N GLN A 466 35.68 -13.75 10.81
CA GLN A 466 37.05 -14.22 10.78
C GLN A 466 37.18 -15.70 11.22
N LYS A 467 36.18 -16.27 11.89
CA LYS A 467 36.13 -17.66 12.34
C LYS A 467 34.93 -18.34 11.71
N LYS A 468 35.16 -19.42 10.96
CA LYS A 468 34.06 -20.33 10.60
C LYS A 468 33.63 -21.07 11.87
N LEU A 469 32.63 -20.53 12.54
CA LEU A 469 31.89 -21.23 13.59
C LEU A 469 30.72 -21.93 12.92
N GLY A 470 30.42 -23.16 13.33
CA GLY A 470 29.18 -23.82 13.00
C GLY A 470 27.98 -22.98 13.48
N GLU A 471 26.83 -23.09 12.83
CA GLU A 471 25.63 -22.33 13.14
C GLU A 471 25.06 -22.62 14.53
N ASP A 472 25.51 -23.72 15.17
CA ASP A 472 25.22 -24.05 16.56
C ASP A 472 26.12 -23.28 17.56
N GLY A 473 27.03 -22.43 17.06
CA GLY A 473 27.96 -21.65 17.87
C GLY A 473 29.16 -22.43 18.35
N PHE A 474 29.33 -23.70 17.92
CA PHE A 474 30.52 -24.50 18.16
C PHE A 474 31.44 -24.46 16.92
N ALA A 475 32.75 -24.59 17.15
CA ALA A 475 33.69 -24.74 16.04
C ALA A 475 33.35 -26.01 15.24
N GLU A 476 33.25 -25.92 13.90
CA GLU A 476 33.06 -27.10 13.06
C GLU A 476 34.16 -28.10 13.36
N ALA A 477 33.78 -29.29 13.85
CA ALA A 477 34.65 -30.41 14.02
C ALA A 477 34.86 -31.04 12.64
N GLY A 478 35.85 -30.56 11.90
CA GLY A 478 36.07 -31.10 10.57
C GLY A 478 37.24 -30.47 9.86
N SER A 479 38.40 -30.86 10.19
CA SER A 479 39.59 -31.16 9.44
C SER A 479 40.82 -31.03 10.32
N GLU A 480 41.52 -32.12 10.40
CA GLU A 480 42.85 -32.31 10.96
C GLU A 480 42.98 -32.30 12.50
N THR A 481 42.88 -33.50 12.98
CA THR A 481 43.60 -34.10 14.10
C THR A 481 44.68 -33.23 14.73
N SER A 482 44.60 -33.21 16.05
CA SER A 482 45.70 -32.96 16.96
C SER A 482 46.16 -31.51 17.06
N ASN A 483 45.61 -30.89 17.92
CA ASN A 483 46.08 -29.89 18.88
C ASN A 483 44.93 -28.92 19.20
N PHE A 484 43.97 -29.37 19.99
CA PHE A 484 43.08 -28.50 20.74
C PHE A 484 43.94 -27.71 21.75
N LYS A 485 44.70 -26.75 21.26
CA LYS A 485 44.99 -25.57 22.06
C LYS A 485 43.69 -24.78 22.01
N PHE A 486 42.97 -24.77 23.10
CA PHE A 486 42.09 -23.65 23.43
C PHE A 486 42.92 -22.40 23.25
N GLN A 487 42.96 -21.82 22.05
CA GLN A 487 43.28 -20.43 21.90
C GLN A 487 42.10 -19.73 22.53
N THR A 488 42.25 -19.39 23.81
CA THR A 488 41.55 -18.26 24.40
C THR A 488 41.89 -17.09 23.49
N SER A 489 41.07 -16.89 22.45
CA SER A 489 41.13 -15.64 21.69
C SER A 489 40.87 -14.57 22.73
N ASN A 490 41.85 -13.67 22.94
CA ASN A 490 41.68 -12.52 23.78
C ASN A 490 40.54 -11.68 23.15
N PHE A 491 39.31 -12.01 23.54
CA PHE A 491 38.12 -11.23 23.16
C PHE A 491 38.19 -9.96 23.99
N ASN A 492 38.74 -8.89 23.41
CA ASN A 492 38.78 -7.57 24.00
C ASN A 492 37.52 -6.78 23.61
N GLY A 493 36.37 -7.18 24.08
CA GLY A 493 35.12 -6.50 23.76
C GLY A 493 33.99 -6.95 24.68
N SER A 494 32.88 -6.24 24.63
CA SER A 494 31.63 -6.66 25.26
C SER A 494 30.81 -7.50 24.30
N ARG A 495 30.03 -8.39 24.86
CA ARG A 495 29.07 -9.28 24.19
C ARG A 495 27.65 -8.91 24.55
N LEU A 496 26.71 -9.28 23.69
CA LEU A 496 25.30 -9.21 23.98
C LEU A 496 24.73 -10.60 24.32
N GLY A 497 23.92 -10.63 25.37
CA GLY A 497 23.12 -11.78 25.76
C GLY A 497 21.64 -11.43 25.81
N LEU A 498 20.77 -12.44 25.67
CA LEU A 498 19.34 -12.29 25.91
C LEU A 498 19.08 -12.26 27.42
N LEU A 499 18.59 -11.14 27.93
CA LEU A 499 18.13 -11.04 29.32
C LEU A 499 16.78 -11.73 29.48
N SER A 500 15.88 -11.47 28.52
CA SER A 500 14.58 -12.16 28.46
C SER A 500 14.03 -12.14 27.02
N VAL A 501 13.23 -13.15 26.71
CA VAL A 501 12.34 -13.19 25.55
C VAL A 501 10.97 -13.59 26.08
N ASP A 502 10.06 -12.63 26.16
CA ASP A 502 8.76 -12.81 26.74
C ASP A 502 7.65 -12.68 25.70
N GLU A 503 6.77 -13.66 25.62
CA GLU A 503 5.54 -13.54 24.85
C GLU A 503 4.59 -12.61 25.61
N VAL A 504 4.09 -11.58 24.91
CA VAL A 504 3.28 -10.53 25.52
C VAL A 504 2.06 -10.20 24.67
N THR A 505 1.11 -9.49 25.27
CA THR A 505 0.05 -8.77 24.57
C THR A 505 0.10 -7.29 24.92
N ILE A 506 -0.49 -6.43 24.08
CA ILE A 506 -0.64 -5.01 24.34
C ILE A 506 -2.11 -4.65 24.30
N ASP A 507 -2.61 -4.10 25.39
CA ASP A 507 -4.01 -3.71 25.50
C ASP A 507 -4.32 -2.39 24.76
N HIS A 508 -5.58 -2.00 24.73
CA HIS A 508 -6.05 -0.78 24.08
C HIS A 508 -5.54 0.53 24.72
N GLN A 509 -4.93 0.45 25.91
CA GLN A 509 -4.27 1.57 26.58
C GLN A 509 -2.77 1.62 26.28
N GLY A 510 -2.26 0.67 25.48
CA GLY A 510 -0.84 0.54 25.13
C GLY A 510 -0.01 -0.12 26.24
N GLN A 511 -0.64 -0.76 27.23
CA GLN A 511 0.06 -1.44 28.30
C GLN A 511 0.40 -2.87 27.92
N MET A 512 1.67 -3.23 28.12
CA MET A 512 2.18 -4.57 27.84
C MET A 512 1.81 -5.52 28.99
N GLN A 513 1.30 -6.70 28.65
CA GLN A 513 0.92 -7.75 29.57
C GLN A 513 1.72 -9.01 29.26
N PHE A 514 2.41 -9.54 30.25
CA PHE A 514 3.19 -10.77 30.18
C PHE A 514 2.28 -11.99 30.03
N LEU A 515 2.61 -12.88 29.11
CA LEU A 515 1.97 -14.18 28.93
C LEU A 515 2.86 -15.33 29.42
N ARG A 516 4.05 -15.43 28.86
CA ARG A 516 5.02 -16.46 29.25
C ARG A 516 6.44 -16.08 28.81
N ARG A 517 7.45 -16.70 29.45
CA ARG A 517 8.86 -16.56 29.08
C ARG A 517 9.29 -17.66 28.12
N HIS A 518 9.96 -17.25 27.06
CA HIS A 518 10.65 -18.12 26.13
C HIS A 518 12.11 -18.30 26.56
N ASN A 519 12.50 -19.48 27.02
CA ASN A 519 13.88 -19.82 27.31
C ASN A 519 14.13 -21.29 26.96
N GLY A 520 15.35 -21.80 27.21
CA GLY A 520 15.71 -23.16 26.83
C GLY A 520 15.52 -23.39 25.32
N ASP A 521 14.65 -24.33 24.97
CA ASP A 521 14.44 -24.73 23.57
C ASP A 521 13.87 -23.61 22.70
N GLN A 522 13.02 -22.72 23.23
CA GLN A 522 12.41 -21.64 22.47
C GLN A 522 13.41 -20.55 22.05
N SER A 523 14.48 -20.35 22.83
CA SER A 523 15.54 -19.36 22.55
C SER A 523 16.88 -20.03 22.17
N HIS A 524 16.89 -21.34 21.95
CA HIS A 524 18.09 -22.13 21.74
C HIS A 524 19.16 -21.85 22.80
N GLN A 525 18.81 -22.03 24.05
CA GLN A 525 19.65 -21.77 25.22
C GLN A 525 20.11 -20.30 25.33
N GLY A 526 19.24 -19.34 24.98
CA GLY A 526 19.54 -17.92 25.04
C GLY A 526 20.37 -17.36 23.86
N ARG A 527 20.42 -18.04 22.73
CA ARG A 527 21.21 -17.61 21.57
C ARG A 527 20.46 -16.69 20.62
N HIS A 528 19.14 -16.88 20.44
CA HIS A 528 18.33 -16.08 19.54
C HIS A 528 16.87 -15.97 19.97
N ALA A 529 16.20 -14.93 19.50
CA ALA A 529 14.75 -14.85 19.55
C ALA A 529 14.18 -15.43 18.24
N ARG A 530 13.09 -16.22 18.32
CA ARG A 530 12.49 -16.83 17.15
C ARG A 530 10.99 -17.03 17.26
N ILE A 531 10.33 -17.01 16.12
CA ILE A 531 8.93 -17.35 15.95
C ILE A 531 8.85 -18.38 14.81
N SER A 532 8.28 -19.55 15.06
CA SER A 532 8.17 -20.60 14.05
C SER A 532 7.23 -20.18 12.91
N VAL A 533 7.41 -20.79 11.75
CA VAL A 533 6.47 -20.61 10.63
C VAL A 533 5.07 -21.10 11.03
N GLY A 534 4.07 -20.28 10.81
CA GLY A 534 2.68 -20.56 11.19
C GLY A 534 2.31 -20.15 12.63
N ASP A 535 3.30 -19.95 13.49
CA ASP A 535 3.07 -19.30 14.79
C ASP A 535 3.02 -17.78 14.61
N TRP A 536 2.08 -17.13 15.30
CA TRP A 536 1.94 -15.67 15.30
C TRP A 536 2.07 -15.15 16.71
N LYS A 537 3.13 -14.36 16.95
CA LYS A 537 3.49 -13.92 18.32
C LYS A 537 3.96 -12.48 18.34
N LEU A 538 3.77 -11.87 19.51
CA LEU A 538 4.42 -10.64 19.91
C LEU A 538 5.41 -10.98 21.03
N LEU A 539 6.70 -10.80 20.76
CA LEU A 539 7.78 -11.07 21.70
C LEU A 539 8.39 -9.75 22.17
N HIS A 540 8.51 -9.61 23.48
CA HIS A 540 9.30 -8.57 24.13
C HIS A 540 10.70 -9.13 24.39
N ILE A 541 11.74 -8.50 23.82
CA ILE A 541 13.12 -8.97 23.83
C ILE A 541 13.96 -7.95 24.58
N GLN A 542 14.56 -8.37 25.66
CA GLN A 542 15.49 -7.55 26.43
C GLN A 542 16.90 -8.16 26.34
N LEU A 543 17.88 -7.28 26.12
CA LEU A 543 19.28 -7.65 26.02
C LEU A 543 20.06 -7.13 27.21
N TYR A 544 21.23 -7.72 27.45
CA TYR A 544 22.22 -7.20 28.38
C TYR A 544 23.62 -7.32 27.79
N GLU A 545 24.49 -6.42 28.19
CA GLU A 545 25.89 -6.42 27.78
C GLU A 545 26.77 -7.01 28.87
N TYR A 546 27.72 -7.89 28.48
CA TYR A 546 28.67 -8.50 29.40
C TYR A 546 30.06 -8.59 28.78
N LYS A 547 31.12 -8.70 29.62
CA LYS A 547 32.51 -8.80 29.22
C LYS A 547 33.10 -10.13 29.64
#